data_9edf9a8b8a94fa04593c99e530b12333
#
_entry.id   9edf9a8b8a94fa04593c99e530b12333
#
_cell.length_a   1.000
_cell.length_b   1.000
_cell.length_c   1.000
_cell.angle_alpha   90.00
_cell.angle_beta   90.00
_cell.angle_gamma   90.00
#
_symmetry.space_group_name_H-M   'P 1'
#
loop_
_entity.id
_entity.type
_entity.pdbx_description
1 polymer ?
#
loop_
_entity_poly.entity_id
_entity_poly.type
_entity_poly.pdbx_seq_one_letter_code
_entity_poly.pdbx_strand_id
1 'polypeptide(L)'
;MTTDLIDENVYPSVFYILRIYFDENVLDKELIGKYKQKIHLIQEKIKIISMENTLDGLKNLDAGFDLFIPKDQIITSNAISIPLDQGIKCAMYFNKIPSAFYLYPRSSMGSKTPLRLSNSVGIIDAGYRG
;
A
#
# COMPACT_ATOMS: atom_id res chain seq x y z
N MET A 1 -7.28 7.38 -12.35
CA MET A 1 -7.50 6.04 -12.95
C MET A 1 -7.72 5.03 -11.83
N THR A 2 -8.89 4.50 -11.72
CA THR A 2 -9.23 3.47 -10.75
C THR A 2 -8.65 2.14 -11.24
N THR A 3 -7.89 1.46 -10.37
CA THR A 3 -7.53 0.06 -10.60
C THR A 3 -8.79 -0.77 -10.39
N ASP A 4 -9.34 -1.26 -11.48
CA ASP A 4 -10.66 -1.77 -11.52
C ASP A 4 -10.83 -3.25 -11.24
N LEU A 5 -12.02 -3.51 -10.78
CA LEU A 5 -12.78 -4.73 -10.92
C LEU A 5 -12.21 -5.92 -10.16
N ILE A 6 -12.38 -5.81 -8.86
CA ILE A 6 -12.41 -7.00 -8.01
C ILE A 6 -13.68 -7.74 -8.38
N ASP A 7 -13.52 -8.92 -8.95
CA ASP A 7 -14.63 -9.85 -9.13
C ASP A 7 -15.07 -10.35 -7.74
N GLU A 8 -16.13 -9.75 -7.22
CA GLU A 8 -16.66 -10.06 -5.88
C GLU A 8 -17.08 -11.55 -5.74
N ASN A 9 -17.26 -12.25 -6.85
CA ASN A 9 -17.59 -13.68 -6.82
C ASN A 9 -16.40 -14.59 -6.47
N VAL A 10 -15.18 -14.07 -6.56
CA VAL A 10 -13.95 -14.83 -6.30
C VAL A 10 -13.44 -14.63 -4.88
N TYR A 11 -13.84 -13.56 -4.19
CA TYR A 11 -13.35 -13.20 -2.87
C TYR A 11 -14.36 -13.53 -1.77
N PRO A 12 -13.90 -13.80 -0.54
CA PRO A 12 -14.79 -14.02 0.58
C PRO A 12 -15.68 -12.79 0.85
N SER A 13 -16.87 -13.00 1.42
CA SER A 13 -17.82 -11.93 1.73
C SER A 13 -17.32 -10.91 2.76
N VAL A 14 -16.28 -11.26 3.52
CA VAL A 14 -15.65 -10.39 4.53
C VAL A 14 -14.21 -10.13 4.11
N PHE A 15 -13.90 -8.94 3.63
CA PHE A 15 -12.58 -8.59 3.11
C PHE A 15 -12.30 -7.09 3.15
N TYR A 16 -11.01 -6.76 3.13
CA TYR A 16 -10.52 -5.39 2.97
C TYR A 16 -10.08 -5.13 1.54
N ILE A 17 -10.38 -3.93 1.05
CA ILE A 17 -9.91 -3.43 -0.24
C ILE A 17 -9.10 -2.16 0.00
N LEU A 18 -7.85 -2.15 -0.42
CA LEU A 18 -7.04 -0.95 -0.52
C LEU A 18 -7.08 -0.44 -1.95
N ARG A 19 -7.66 0.74 -2.17
CA ARG A 19 -7.62 1.44 -3.46
C ARG A 19 -6.46 2.41 -3.47
N ILE A 20 -5.70 2.41 -4.55
CA ILE A 20 -4.56 3.29 -4.76
C ILE A 20 -4.80 4.11 -6.01
N TYR A 21 -4.70 5.44 -5.87
CA TYR A 21 -4.82 6.40 -6.95
C TYR A 21 -3.43 6.96 -7.25
N PHE A 22 -3.03 6.96 -8.51
CA PHE A 22 -1.71 7.42 -8.94
C PHE A 22 -1.78 8.84 -9.46
N ASP A 23 -0.86 9.70 -9.00
CA ASP A 23 -0.63 11.02 -9.57
C ASP A 23 0.43 10.91 -10.68
N GLU A 24 -0.03 10.99 -11.93
CA GLU A 24 0.83 10.88 -13.11
C GLU A 24 1.78 12.08 -13.29
N ASN A 25 1.59 13.16 -12.54
CA ASN A 25 2.54 14.28 -12.51
C ASN A 25 3.74 14.03 -11.59
N VAL A 26 3.62 13.10 -10.64
CA VAL A 26 4.67 12.73 -9.68
C VAL A 26 5.30 11.40 -10.05
N LEU A 27 4.49 10.42 -10.44
CA LEU A 27 4.93 9.07 -10.78
C LEU A 27 5.12 8.93 -12.29
N ASP A 28 6.25 8.37 -12.70
CA ASP A 28 6.44 7.96 -14.08
C ASP A 28 5.68 6.66 -14.41
N LYS A 29 5.58 6.37 -15.70
CA LYS A 29 4.86 5.18 -16.19
C LYS A 29 5.51 3.87 -15.75
N GLU A 30 6.83 3.85 -15.57
CA GLU A 30 7.56 2.66 -15.12
C GLU A 30 7.18 2.33 -13.68
N LEU A 31 7.15 3.32 -12.80
CA LEU A 31 6.82 3.12 -11.39
C LEU A 31 5.34 2.75 -11.20
N ILE A 32 4.44 3.39 -11.95
CA ILE A 32 3.02 3.00 -11.98
C ILE A 32 2.88 1.55 -12.45
N GLY A 33 3.65 1.14 -13.47
CA GLY A 33 3.69 -0.24 -13.94
C GLY A 33 4.13 -1.23 -12.86
N LYS A 34 5.15 -0.88 -12.06
CA LYS A 34 5.60 -1.69 -10.90
C LYS A 34 4.50 -1.84 -9.84
N TYR A 35 3.77 -0.78 -9.52
CA TYR A 35 2.62 -0.86 -8.63
C TYR A 35 1.54 -1.80 -9.16
N LYS A 36 1.15 -1.64 -10.43
CA LYS A 36 0.13 -2.48 -11.07
C LYS A 36 0.53 -3.95 -11.08
N GLN A 37 1.79 -4.25 -11.40
CA GLN A 37 2.31 -5.61 -11.36
C GLN A 37 2.25 -6.21 -9.96
N LYS A 38 2.65 -5.44 -8.94
CA LYS A 38 2.58 -5.88 -7.54
C LYS A 38 1.15 -6.16 -7.09
N ILE A 39 0.22 -5.27 -7.43
CA ILE A 39 -1.21 -5.45 -7.14
C ILE A 39 -1.72 -6.73 -7.80
N HIS A 40 -1.42 -6.95 -9.08
CA HIS A 40 -1.83 -8.14 -9.81
C HIS A 40 -1.31 -9.43 -9.16
N LEU A 41 -0.04 -9.46 -8.78
CA LEU A 41 0.56 -10.64 -8.12
C LEU A 41 -0.11 -10.94 -6.77
N ILE A 42 -0.46 -9.93 -5.99
CA ILE A 42 -1.17 -10.10 -4.72
C ILE A 42 -2.58 -10.63 -4.98
N GLN A 43 -3.30 -10.08 -5.94
CA GLN A 43 -4.65 -10.52 -6.32
C GLN A 43 -4.65 -12.00 -6.77
N GLU A 44 -3.68 -12.41 -7.59
CA GLU A 44 -3.53 -13.81 -8.01
C GLU A 44 -3.26 -14.74 -6.82
N LYS A 45 -2.40 -14.35 -5.88
CA LYS A 45 -2.16 -15.12 -4.65
C LYS A 45 -3.43 -15.29 -3.83
N ILE A 46 -4.18 -14.21 -3.61
CA ILE A 46 -5.44 -14.24 -2.85
C ILE A 46 -6.46 -15.14 -3.54
N LYS A 47 -6.57 -15.06 -4.87
CA LYS A 47 -7.46 -15.90 -5.66
C LYS A 47 -7.14 -17.39 -5.49
N ILE A 48 -5.88 -17.77 -5.59
CA ILE A 48 -5.43 -19.16 -5.38
C ILE A 48 -5.79 -19.64 -3.98
N ILE A 49 -5.50 -18.84 -2.94
CA ILE A 49 -5.82 -19.18 -1.55
C ILE A 49 -7.33 -19.38 -1.36
N SER A 50 -8.14 -18.51 -1.93
CA SER A 50 -9.60 -18.60 -1.85
C SER A 50 -10.16 -19.84 -2.54
N MET A 51 -9.55 -20.27 -3.64
CA MET A 51 -9.95 -21.47 -4.38
C MET A 51 -9.52 -22.77 -3.69
N GLU A 52 -8.32 -22.79 -3.12
CA GLU A 52 -7.76 -23.98 -2.47
C GLU A 52 -8.22 -24.16 -1.04
N ASN A 53 -8.76 -23.10 -0.42
CA ASN A 53 -9.20 -23.08 0.98
C ASN A 53 -8.15 -23.63 1.95
N THR A 54 -6.86 -23.35 1.68
CA THR A 54 -5.75 -23.85 2.48
C THR A 54 -5.17 -22.76 3.36
N LEU A 55 -4.95 -23.10 4.64
CA LEU A 55 -4.25 -22.20 5.57
C LEU A 55 -2.78 -21.98 5.19
N ASP A 56 -2.18 -22.91 4.46
CA ASP A 56 -0.78 -22.81 4.05
C ASP A 56 -0.52 -21.66 3.05
N GLY A 57 -1.48 -21.37 2.20
CA GLY A 57 -1.40 -20.22 1.30
C GLY A 57 -1.31 -18.87 2.01
N LEU A 58 -1.93 -18.75 3.18
CA LEU A 58 -1.91 -17.50 3.97
C LEU A 58 -0.50 -17.16 4.51
N LYS A 59 0.36 -18.17 4.72
CA LYS A 59 1.74 -17.96 5.17
C LYS A 59 2.60 -17.18 4.16
N ASN A 60 2.18 -17.14 2.91
CA ASN A 60 2.90 -16.47 1.82
C ASN A 60 2.36 -15.07 1.49
N LEU A 61 1.39 -14.57 2.27
CA LEU A 61 0.88 -13.21 2.13
C LEU A 61 1.65 -12.26 3.04
N ASP A 62 2.08 -11.15 2.46
CA ASP A 62 2.65 -10.05 3.23
C ASP A 62 1.57 -9.39 4.10
N ALA A 63 1.95 -8.95 5.29
CA ALA A 63 1.04 -8.28 6.22
C ALA A 63 0.60 -6.90 5.75
N GLY A 64 1.39 -6.26 4.88
CA GLY A 64 1.13 -4.93 4.38
C GLY A 64 1.48 -4.76 2.91
N PHE A 65 1.11 -3.61 2.36
CA PHE A 65 1.44 -3.21 1.01
C PHE A 65 2.54 -2.15 1.03
N ASP A 66 3.68 -2.44 0.37
CA ASP A 66 4.81 -1.52 0.31
C ASP A 66 4.58 -0.38 -0.66
N LEU A 67 4.89 0.84 -0.23
CA LEU A 67 4.93 2.03 -1.06
C LEU A 67 6.35 2.28 -1.55
N PHE A 68 6.48 2.76 -2.79
CA PHE A 68 7.75 3.12 -3.40
C PHE A 68 8.07 4.60 -3.19
N ILE A 69 9.35 4.92 -3.06
CA ILE A 69 9.84 6.30 -3.14
C ILE A 69 9.98 6.67 -4.62
N PRO A 70 9.28 7.72 -5.11
CA PRO A 70 9.22 8.02 -6.54
C PRO A 70 10.56 8.42 -7.16
N LYS A 71 11.44 9.04 -6.36
CA LYS A 71 12.76 9.52 -6.80
C LYS A 71 13.72 9.59 -5.63
N ASP A 72 15.02 9.55 -5.93
CA ASP A 72 16.06 9.72 -4.94
C ASP A 72 16.00 11.12 -4.30
N GLN A 73 16.20 11.17 -2.99
CA GLN A 73 16.26 12.40 -2.22
C GLN A 73 17.42 12.37 -1.23
N ILE A 74 18.05 13.52 -1.02
CA ILE A 74 19.08 13.69 -0.01
C ILE A 74 18.41 14.27 1.24
N ILE A 75 18.52 13.55 2.35
CA ILE A 75 18.04 13.99 3.67
C ILE A 75 19.26 14.31 4.53
N THR A 76 19.38 15.57 4.92
CA THR A 76 20.50 16.04 5.74
C THR A 76 20.31 15.63 7.21
N SER A 77 21.43 15.46 7.93
CA SER A 77 21.43 15.00 9.33
C SER A 77 20.74 15.96 10.31
N ASN A 78 20.61 17.22 9.97
CA ASN A 78 19.93 18.24 10.77
C ASN A 78 18.50 18.54 10.34
N ALA A 79 17.94 17.74 9.43
CA ALA A 79 16.54 17.87 9.02
C ALA A 79 15.61 17.48 10.18
N ILE A 80 14.63 18.34 10.47
CA ILE A 80 13.61 18.07 11.49
C ILE A 80 12.47 17.23 10.90
N SER A 81 12.00 17.62 9.73
CA SER A 81 10.92 16.92 9.01
C SER A 81 11.02 17.28 7.54
N ILE A 82 10.96 16.26 6.68
CA ILE A 82 10.98 16.44 5.22
C ILE A 82 9.78 15.70 4.65
N PRO A 83 8.87 16.38 3.95
CA PRO A 83 7.78 15.70 3.25
C PRO A 83 8.34 14.92 2.05
N LEU A 84 7.93 13.66 1.96
CA LEU A 84 8.22 12.79 0.83
C LEU A 84 6.91 12.55 0.06
N ASP A 85 6.76 13.21 -1.07
CA ASP A 85 5.59 13.00 -1.92
C ASP A 85 5.66 11.59 -2.54
N GLN A 86 4.71 10.75 -2.20
CA GLN A 86 4.61 9.37 -2.71
C GLN A 86 3.92 9.32 -4.08
N GLY A 87 3.28 10.40 -4.50
CA GLY A 87 2.51 10.44 -5.75
C GLY A 87 1.30 9.51 -5.76
N ILE A 88 0.80 9.15 -4.60
CA ILE A 88 -0.38 8.28 -4.46
C ILE A 88 -1.35 8.82 -3.43
N LYS A 89 -2.60 8.44 -3.60
CA LYS A 89 -3.63 8.57 -2.56
C LYS A 89 -4.25 7.20 -2.32
N CYS A 90 -4.56 6.91 -1.06
CA CYS A 90 -5.09 5.61 -0.67
C CYS A 90 -6.45 5.74 0.01
N ALA A 91 -7.31 4.75 -0.21
CA ALA A 91 -8.57 4.60 0.50
C ALA A 91 -8.79 3.13 0.84
N MET A 92 -9.05 2.84 2.10
CA MET A 92 -9.35 1.49 2.58
C MET A 92 -10.86 1.31 2.73
N TYR A 93 -11.33 0.14 2.39
CA TYR A 93 -12.73 -0.26 2.57
C TYR A 93 -12.78 -1.63 3.22
N PHE A 94 -13.72 -1.79 4.15
CA PHE A 94 -14.08 -3.07 4.74
C PHE A 94 -15.55 -3.36 4.40
N ASN A 95 -15.79 -4.40 3.61
CA ASN A 95 -17.11 -4.73 3.11
C ASN A 95 -17.87 -3.51 2.53
N LYS A 96 -17.20 -2.77 1.64
CA LYS A 96 -17.72 -1.54 0.99
C LYS A 96 -17.87 -0.32 1.90
N ILE A 97 -17.52 -0.41 3.18
CA ILE A 97 -17.59 0.70 4.12
C ILE A 97 -16.17 1.30 4.26
N PRO A 98 -16.01 2.63 4.15
CA PRO A 98 -14.72 3.27 4.37
C PRO A 98 -14.13 2.89 5.73
N SER A 99 -12.85 2.55 5.74
CA SER A 99 -12.11 2.09 6.92
C SER A 99 -10.83 2.89 7.11
N ALA A 100 -10.45 3.10 8.35
CA ALA A 100 -9.13 3.62 8.69
C ALA A 100 -8.04 2.56 8.43
N PHE A 101 -6.80 3.02 8.30
CA PHE A 101 -5.64 2.14 8.18
C PHE A 101 -4.38 2.83 8.72
N TYR A 102 -3.30 2.06 8.87
CA TYR A 102 -2.03 2.56 9.37
C TYR A 102 -0.96 2.56 8.28
N LEU A 103 -0.05 3.53 8.39
CA LEU A 103 1.17 3.60 7.61
C LEU A 103 2.37 3.41 8.55
N TYR A 104 3.16 2.38 8.28
CA TYR A 104 4.37 2.07 9.05
C TYR A 104 5.61 2.19 8.18
N PRO A 105 6.76 2.58 8.76
CA PRO A 105 8.03 2.39 8.09
C PRO A 105 8.37 0.90 8.00
N ARG A 106 9.10 0.51 6.95
CA ARG A 106 9.64 -0.86 6.90
C ARG A 106 10.67 -1.07 8.01
N SER A 107 10.78 -2.30 8.50
CA SER A 107 11.73 -2.68 9.55
C SER A 107 13.17 -2.28 9.24
N SER A 108 13.59 -2.40 7.97
CA SER A 108 14.93 -2.01 7.53
C SER A 108 15.21 -0.51 7.60
N MET A 109 14.21 0.34 7.52
CA MET A 109 14.41 1.78 7.62
C MET A 109 14.99 2.17 8.98
N GLY A 110 14.41 1.65 10.05
CA GLY A 110 14.86 1.94 11.41
C GLY A 110 16.11 1.17 11.86
N SER A 111 16.36 -0.03 11.31
CA SER A 111 17.51 -0.86 11.69
C SER A 111 18.78 -0.59 10.87
N LYS A 112 18.65 -0.12 9.64
CA LYS A 112 19.76 0.09 8.71
C LYS A 112 20.04 1.55 8.35
N THR A 113 19.15 2.46 8.76
CA THR A 113 19.28 3.89 8.48
C THR A 113 18.92 4.72 9.71
N PRO A 114 19.39 5.98 9.81
CA PRO A 114 18.97 6.89 10.86
C PRO A 114 17.59 7.49 10.62
N LEU A 115 16.91 7.13 9.55
CA LEU A 115 15.61 7.68 9.19
C LEU A 115 14.50 7.19 10.12
N ARG A 116 13.57 8.07 10.39
CA ARG A 116 12.37 7.80 11.19
C ARG A 116 11.17 8.45 10.52
N LEU A 117 10.00 7.84 10.63
CA LEU A 117 8.76 8.50 10.32
C LEU A 117 8.48 9.56 11.41
N SER A 118 8.15 10.79 11.00
CA SER A 118 8.05 11.95 11.91
C SER A 118 7.08 11.73 13.07
N ASN A 119 5.96 11.07 12.81
CA ASN A 119 4.93 10.72 13.79
C ASN A 119 4.96 9.25 14.24
N SER A 120 6.03 8.53 13.97
CA SER A 120 6.24 7.10 14.23
C SER A 120 5.27 6.17 13.48
N VAL A 121 3.99 6.44 13.48
CA VAL A 121 2.93 5.72 12.78
C VAL A 121 1.98 6.73 12.14
N GLY A 122 1.69 6.56 10.86
CA GLY A 122 0.62 7.29 10.19
C GLY A 122 -0.73 6.66 10.51
N ILE A 123 -1.63 7.43 11.10
CA ILE A 123 -3.03 7.02 11.32
C ILE A 123 -3.86 7.72 10.25
N ILE A 124 -4.44 6.94 9.36
CA ILE A 124 -5.19 7.44 8.22
C ILE A 124 -6.68 7.20 8.46
N ASP A 125 -7.40 8.29 8.62
CA ASP A 125 -8.85 8.24 8.86
C ASP A 125 -9.62 7.70 7.64
N ALA A 126 -10.75 7.08 7.89
CA ALA A 126 -11.60 6.48 6.85
C ALA A 126 -12.02 7.47 5.75
N GLY A 127 -12.18 8.73 6.09
CA GLY A 127 -12.57 9.81 5.17
C GLY A 127 -11.40 10.57 4.53
N TYR A 128 -10.15 10.32 4.94
CA TYR A 128 -8.98 11.03 4.43
C TYR A 128 -8.71 10.65 2.96
N ARG A 129 -8.46 11.66 2.13
CA ARG A 129 -8.21 11.52 0.68
C ARG A 129 -7.02 12.39 0.21
N GLY A 130 -6.15 12.77 1.14
CA GLY A 130 -4.94 13.55 0.89
C GLY A 130 -3.79 12.76 0.28
#